data_236bc7e697fb15221829aa06b27c2a25
#
_entry.id   236bc7e697fb15221829aa06b27c2a25
#
_cell.length_a   1.000
_cell.length_b   1.000
_cell.length_c   1.000
_cell.angle_alpha   90.00
_cell.angle_beta   90.00
_cell.angle_gamma   90.00
#
_symmetry.space_group_name_H-M   'P 1'
#
loop_
_entity.id
_entity.type
_entity.pdbx_description
1 polymer ?
#
loop_
_entity_poly.entity_id
_entity_poly.type
_entity_poly.pdbx_seq_one_letter_code
_entity_poly.pdbx_strand_id
1 'polypeptide(L)'
;MHDRRWILDNLDEATRRLKKRDQSHSFEPLVALDKELKAAISTSEAASATLNFVSQSFQPSATPEYRVEAVSRAVQFAASFMPAAPAPTAFDKGAYQAWNRTLKEFSGALVDRRKVVEQEIESYLMRIPNLPQASVPDGEGEADNIEVRRWGTPVEHAFAALEHDALGEKRNILDFEAAARLSGHGFALYRGLGARLERALQAFFLDSHSDKHGYEEVLTPFIVRRECMVGTNQLPKFEEDAYRILPDDLFLIPTAEVSITNIFREQMLEASDLPKKLCGFSPCFRREAGSAGREGRGLTRVHQFQKVELVHLTAPEDSARIHDELVSHAEAMLQALGLAYRVMELCGGDLGFGASKCYDLEVWLPVQKRWREISSCSNFLDFQARRADIRYRPEPGAKPRFVHTLNGSGLAIGRTVMAILEVYQTADERIVVPEVLRRYMGVDVI
;
A
#
# COMPACT_ATOMS: atom_id res chain seq x y z
N MET A 1 6.49 0.09 4.57
CA MET A 1 7.41 1.00 5.30
C MET A 1 8.84 0.74 4.85
N HIS A 2 9.69 1.76 4.86
CA HIS A 2 11.08 1.60 4.44
C HIS A 2 11.97 0.92 5.48
N ASP A 3 13.08 0.32 5.00
CA ASP A 3 14.19 -0.08 5.87
C ASP A 3 15.01 1.16 6.26
N ARG A 4 14.94 1.55 7.54
CA ARG A 4 15.68 2.70 8.08
C ARG A 4 17.19 2.60 7.82
N ARG A 5 17.75 1.41 8.06
CA ARG A 5 19.21 1.21 7.92
C ARG A 5 19.65 1.35 6.48
N TRP A 6 18.90 0.71 5.57
CA TRP A 6 19.20 0.81 4.15
C TRP A 6 19.16 2.26 3.66
N ILE A 7 18.15 3.06 4.07
CA ILE A 7 18.07 4.48 3.70
C ILE A 7 19.29 5.25 4.20
N LEU A 8 19.68 5.06 5.48
CA LEU A 8 20.79 5.80 6.07
C LEU A 8 22.13 5.39 5.48
N ASP A 9 22.31 4.12 5.13
CA ASP A 9 23.51 3.59 4.50
C ASP A 9 23.62 3.99 3.01
N ASN A 10 22.48 4.32 2.35
CA ASN A 10 22.37 4.66 0.93
C ASN A 10 21.63 5.99 0.72
N LEU A 11 21.94 7.01 1.52
CA LEU A 11 21.13 8.23 1.62
C LEU A 11 21.01 8.99 0.29
N ASP A 12 22.08 9.10 -0.49
CA ASP A 12 22.08 9.79 -1.79
C ASP A 12 21.19 9.07 -2.81
N GLU A 13 21.28 7.74 -2.88
CA GLU A 13 20.45 6.91 -3.76
C GLU A 13 18.97 7.00 -3.34
N ALA A 14 18.68 6.84 -2.04
CA ALA A 14 17.33 6.93 -1.50
C ALA A 14 16.71 8.31 -1.78
N THR A 15 17.47 9.38 -1.56
CA THR A 15 17.04 10.76 -1.82
C THR A 15 16.77 10.99 -3.31
N ARG A 16 17.66 10.54 -4.19
CA ARG A 16 17.49 10.66 -5.64
C ARG A 16 16.22 9.94 -6.11
N ARG A 17 15.96 8.74 -5.61
CA ARG A 17 14.75 7.97 -5.95
C ARG A 17 13.49 8.62 -5.38
N LEU A 18 13.54 9.13 -4.15
CA LEU A 18 12.40 9.79 -3.52
C LEU A 18 11.99 11.06 -4.29
N LYS A 19 12.95 11.82 -4.78
CA LYS A 19 12.71 13.03 -5.56
C LYS A 19 12.03 12.79 -6.91
N LYS A 20 12.04 11.56 -7.44
CA LYS A 20 11.21 11.22 -8.59
C LYS A 20 9.71 11.33 -8.29
N ARG A 21 9.30 11.22 -7.00
CA ARG A 21 7.92 11.37 -6.56
C ARG A 21 7.49 12.82 -6.48
N ASP A 22 8.24 13.58 -5.70
CA ASP A 22 8.01 14.98 -5.41
C ASP A 22 9.30 15.59 -4.84
N GLN A 23 9.70 16.76 -5.31
CA GLN A 23 10.90 17.46 -4.85
C GLN A 23 10.79 17.91 -3.38
N SER A 24 9.58 17.98 -2.81
CA SER A 24 9.36 18.37 -1.41
C SER A 24 9.76 17.29 -0.41
N HIS A 25 9.86 16.04 -0.83
CA HIS A 25 10.24 14.93 0.05
C HIS A 25 11.74 14.96 0.40
N SER A 26 12.06 14.73 1.69
CA SER A 26 13.45 14.74 2.20
C SER A 26 13.61 13.67 3.28
N PHE A 27 14.81 13.13 3.44
CA PHE A 27 15.18 12.26 4.56
C PHE A 27 15.94 12.99 5.69
N GLU A 28 16.10 14.30 5.63
CA GLU A 28 16.76 15.08 6.69
C GLU A 28 16.15 14.87 8.08
N PRO A 29 14.79 14.84 8.25
CA PRO A 29 14.20 14.55 9.54
C PRO A 29 14.57 13.15 10.07
N LEU A 30 14.64 12.14 9.19
CA LEU A 30 15.07 10.78 9.57
C LEU A 30 16.51 10.75 10.07
N VAL A 31 17.41 11.48 9.38
CA VAL A 31 18.83 11.59 9.76
C VAL A 31 18.95 12.23 11.14
N ALA A 32 18.19 13.31 11.40
CA ALA A 32 18.18 14.00 12.68
C ALA A 32 17.68 13.07 13.81
N LEU A 33 16.56 12.40 13.59
CA LEU A 33 15.99 11.44 14.56
C LEU A 33 16.92 10.24 14.82
N ASP A 34 17.58 9.70 13.81
CA ASP A 34 18.52 8.60 13.96
C ASP A 34 19.76 9.01 14.79
N LYS A 35 20.25 10.25 14.58
CA LYS A 35 21.34 10.83 15.37
C LYS A 35 20.93 10.95 16.84
N GLU A 36 19.71 11.44 17.10
CA GLU A 36 19.17 11.56 18.46
C GLU A 36 18.99 10.18 19.11
N LEU A 37 18.46 9.20 18.37
CA LEU A 37 18.31 7.83 18.87
C LEU A 37 19.64 7.21 19.25
N LYS A 38 20.68 7.35 18.40
CA LYS A 38 22.03 6.87 18.69
C LYS A 38 22.61 7.52 19.94
N ALA A 39 22.42 8.83 20.08
CA ALA A 39 22.87 9.55 21.28
C ALA A 39 22.14 9.06 22.54
N ALA A 40 20.80 8.89 22.48
CA ALA A 40 20.03 8.37 23.61
C ALA A 40 20.44 6.94 24.02
N ILE A 41 20.68 6.06 23.05
CA ILE A 41 21.15 4.69 23.30
C ILE A 41 22.52 4.73 23.97
N SER A 42 23.51 5.43 23.39
CA SER A 42 24.87 5.51 23.92
C SER A 42 24.90 6.08 25.35
N THR A 43 24.12 7.14 25.59
CA THR A 43 24.04 7.76 26.93
C THR A 43 23.34 6.82 27.93
N SER A 44 22.30 6.10 27.53
CA SER A 44 21.59 5.14 28.37
C SER A 44 22.46 3.94 28.76
N GLU A 45 23.28 3.44 27.82
CA GLU A 45 24.24 2.39 28.06
C GLU A 45 25.34 2.84 29.05
N ALA A 46 25.88 4.04 28.84
CA ALA A 46 26.85 4.64 29.75
C ALA A 46 26.28 4.88 31.16
N ALA A 47 25.03 5.34 31.26
CA ALA A 47 24.31 5.51 32.52
C ALA A 47 24.15 4.16 33.27
N SER A 48 23.73 3.12 32.56
CA SER A 48 23.54 1.78 33.11
C SER A 48 24.84 1.17 33.57
N ALA A 49 25.91 1.31 32.78
CA ALA A 49 27.25 0.83 33.16
C ALA A 49 27.76 1.55 34.42
N THR A 50 27.64 2.86 34.48
CA THR A 50 28.02 3.68 35.64
C THR A 50 27.22 3.29 36.89
N LEU A 51 25.89 3.14 36.76
CA LEU A 51 25.00 2.72 37.85
C LEU A 51 25.41 1.36 38.41
N ASN A 52 25.68 0.39 37.55
CA ASN A 52 26.10 -0.94 37.96
C ASN A 52 27.46 -0.91 38.69
N PHE A 53 28.42 -0.17 38.14
CA PHE A 53 29.76 -0.05 38.72
C PHE A 53 29.72 0.64 40.10
N VAL A 54 29.03 1.74 40.21
CA VAL A 54 28.84 2.47 41.47
C VAL A 54 28.09 1.61 42.48
N SER A 55 27.06 0.88 42.08
CA SER A 55 26.29 0.01 42.96
C SER A 55 27.15 -1.14 43.56
N GLN A 56 28.08 -1.68 42.78
CA GLN A 56 29.02 -2.71 43.24
C GLN A 56 30.01 -2.13 44.27
N SER A 57 30.37 -0.85 44.23
CA SER A 57 31.26 -0.21 45.19
C SER A 57 30.72 -0.20 46.66
N PHE A 58 29.41 -0.43 46.82
CA PHE A 58 28.75 -0.52 48.14
C PHE A 58 28.82 -1.93 48.74
N GLN A 59 29.24 -2.93 47.99
CA GLN A 59 29.37 -4.28 48.48
C GLN A 59 30.49 -4.36 49.57
N PRO A 60 30.32 -5.18 50.62
CA PRO A 60 31.35 -5.34 51.64
C PRO A 60 32.71 -5.82 51.09
N SER A 61 32.67 -6.55 49.97
CA SER A 61 33.86 -7.09 49.29
C SER A 61 34.59 -6.07 48.40
N ALA A 62 34.05 -4.87 48.20
CA ALA A 62 34.67 -3.86 47.35
C ALA A 62 35.95 -3.31 47.97
N THR A 63 37.05 -3.34 47.20
CA THR A 63 38.35 -2.81 47.65
C THR A 63 38.39 -1.29 47.67
N PRO A 64 39.32 -0.66 48.41
CA PRO A 64 39.50 0.78 48.35
C PRO A 64 39.77 1.30 46.95
N GLU A 65 40.57 0.58 46.16
CA GLU A 65 40.91 0.92 44.77
C GLU A 65 39.64 0.92 43.90
N TYR A 66 38.76 -0.08 44.06
CA TYR A 66 37.48 -0.15 43.33
C TYR A 66 36.57 1.03 43.67
N ARG A 67 36.54 1.46 44.92
CA ARG A 67 35.77 2.63 45.37
C ARG A 67 36.28 3.94 44.75
N VAL A 68 37.61 4.09 44.66
CA VAL A 68 38.25 5.23 44.01
C VAL A 68 37.90 5.26 42.51
N GLU A 69 37.95 4.14 41.84
CA GLU A 69 37.57 4.02 40.45
C GLU A 69 36.07 4.34 40.24
N ALA A 70 35.18 3.90 41.14
CA ALA A 70 33.76 4.21 41.09
C ALA A 70 33.51 5.70 41.21
N VAL A 71 34.24 6.42 42.08
CA VAL A 71 34.23 7.89 42.16
C VAL A 71 34.63 8.51 40.84
N SER A 72 35.76 8.10 40.29
CA SER A 72 36.28 8.64 39.01
C SER A 72 35.27 8.49 37.86
N ARG A 73 34.72 7.29 37.71
CA ARG A 73 33.71 7.02 36.66
C ARG A 73 32.43 7.83 36.85
N ALA A 74 31.94 7.94 38.08
CA ALA A 74 30.75 8.74 38.41
C ALA A 74 30.95 10.23 38.09
N VAL A 75 32.09 10.80 38.48
CA VAL A 75 32.45 12.19 38.23
C VAL A 75 32.58 12.45 36.72
N GLN A 76 33.26 11.57 35.99
CA GLN A 76 33.39 11.67 34.54
C GLN A 76 32.05 11.59 33.82
N PHE A 77 31.20 10.65 34.21
CA PHE A 77 29.86 10.51 33.64
C PHE A 77 29.00 11.75 33.92
N ALA A 78 28.99 12.19 35.21
CA ALA A 78 28.20 13.37 35.59
C ALA A 78 28.68 14.64 34.84
N ALA A 79 29.95 14.86 34.71
CA ALA A 79 30.50 15.98 33.95
C ALA A 79 30.11 15.95 32.49
N SER A 80 30.04 14.77 31.89
CA SER A 80 29.67 14.61 30.46
C SER A 80 28.17 14.68 30.18
N PHE A 81 27.35 14.14 31.06
CA PHE A 81 25.92 13.91 30.76
C PHE A 81 24.94 14.51 31.77
N MET A 82 25.40 14.82 33.00
CA MET A 82 24.57 15.34 34.08
C MET A 82 25.22 16.56 34.78
N PRO A 83 25.62 17.61 34.06
CA PRO A 83 26.34 18.76 34.65
C PRO A 83 25.57 19.47 35.77
N ALA A 84 24.21 19.41 35.76
CA ALA A 84 23.35 19.96 36.80
C ALA A 84 23.25 19.07 38.06
N ALA A 85 23.73 17.84 38.01
CA ALA A 85 23.70 16.87 39.10
C ALA A 85 25.06 16.22 39.26
N PRO A 86 26.10 16.94 39.69
CA PRO A 86 27.47 16.44 39.81
C PRO A 86 27.54 15.27 40.79
N ALA A 87 28.38 14.31 40.45
CA ALA A 87 28.67 13.17 41.37
C ALA A 87 29.53 13.60 42.54
N PRO A 88 29.44 12.93 43.70
CA PRO A 88 30.33 13.17 44.82
C PRO A 88 31.78 12.92 44.43
N THR A 89 32.71 13.81 44.84
CA THR A 89 34.13 13.76 44.50
C THR A 89 34.94 12.89 45.44
N ALA A 90 34.32 12.41 46.53
CA ALA A 90 34.91 11.43 47.47
C ALA A 90 33.91 10.33 47.77
N PHE A 91 34.39 9.14 48.10
CA PHE A 91 33.50 8.02 48.44
C PHE A 91 32.80 8.24 49.77
N ASP A 92 31.54 8.68 49.72
CA ASP A 92 30.61 8.69 50.84
C ASP A 92 29.36 7.88 50.47
N LYS A 93 29.06 6.85 51.28
CA LYS A 93 27.97 5.93 50.99
C LYS A 93 26.61 6.61 50.89
N GLY A 94 26.33 7.57 51.78
CA GLY A 94 25.05 8.29 51.82
C GLY A 94 24.88 9.22 50.61
N ALA A 95 25.92 10.02 50.31
CA ALA A 95 25.96 10.89 49.13
C ALA A 95 25.84 10.09 47.82
N TYR A 96 26.54 8.96 47.69
CA TYR A 96 26.43 8.12 46.52
C TYR A 96 25.08 7.40 46.40
N GLN A 97 24.43 7.03 47.49
CA GLN A 97 23.07 6.48 47.45
C GLN A 97 22.06 7.51 47.00
N ALA A 98 22.22 8.79 47.41
CA ALA A 98 21.40 9.88 46.93
C ALA A 98 21.63 10.14 45.43
N TRP A 99 22.90 10.26 45.01
CA TRP A 99 23.26 10.46 43.60
C TRP A 99 22.81 9.31 42.70
N ASN A 100 22.90 8.05 43.16
CA ASN A 100 22.39 6.90 42.42
C ASN A 100 20.88 6.96 42.14
N ARG A 101 20.09 7.57 43.02
CA ARG A 101 18.66 7.80 42.75
C ARG A 101 18.50 8.75 41.57
N THR A 102 19.22 9.87 41.58
CA THR A 102 19.21 10.83 40.45
C THR A 102 19.71 10.18 39.16
N LEU A 103 20.76 9.33 39.22
CA LEU A 103 21.24 8.61 38.04
C LEU A 103 20.21 7.60 37.51
N LYS A 104 19.45 6.94 38.39
CA LYS A 104 18.34 6.05 37.98
C LYS A 104 17.23 6.79 37.32
N GLU A 105 16.82 7.96 37.85
CA GLU A 105 15.81 8.81 37.25
C GLU A 105 16.26 9.31 35.88
N PHE A 106 17.49 9.75 35.76
CA PHE A 106 18.10 10.15 34.49
C PHE A 106 18.13 8.99 33.48
N SER A 107 18.57 7.80 33.88
CA SER A 107 18.55 6.61 33.04
C SER A 107 17.14 6.22 32.60
N GLY A 108 16.17 6.32 33.49
CA GLY A 108 14.74 6.11 33.18
C GLY A 108 14.23 7.08 32.11
N ALA A 109 14.52 8.36 32.27
CA ALA A 109 14.13 9.39 31.31
C ALA A 109 14.74 9.16 29.91
N LEU A 110 15.99 8.66 29.85
CA LEU A 110 16.62 8.28 28.56
C LEU A 110 15.95 7.09 27.88
N VAL A 111 15.54 6.09 28.66
CA VAL A 111 14.79 4.93 28.13
C VAL A 111 13.43 5.41 27.56
N ASP A 112 12.76 6.28 28.24
CA ASP A 112 11.48 6.83 27.77
C ASP A 112 11.68 7.74 26.55
N ARG A 113 12.71 8.60 26.53
CA ARG A 113 13.04 9.39 25.33
C ARG A 113 13.37 8.51 24.13
N ARG A 114 14.12 7.43 24.34
CA ARG A 114 14.41 6.45 23.29
C ARG A 114 13.12 5.90 22.66
N LYS A 115 12.14 5.48 23.47
CA LYS A 115 10.85 4.98 22.96
C LYS A 115 10.10 6.05 22.14
N VAL A 116 10.12 7.30 22.62
CA VAL A 116 9.49 8.40 21.91
C VAL A 116 10.15 8.61 20.53
N VAL A 117 11.49 8.67 20.49
CA VAL A 117 12.21 8.84 19.21
C VAL A 117 12.01 7.66 18.27
N GLU A 118 11.97 6.42 18.78
CA GLU A 118 11.62 5.24 17.97
C GLU A 118 10.23 5.36 17.36
N GLN A 119 9.24 5.84 18.10
CA GLN A 119 7.87 6.11 17.60
C GLN A 119 7.83 7.28 16.59
N GLU A 120 8.61 8.35 16.82
CA GLU A 120 8.73 9.47 15.88
C GLU A 120 9.33 9.00 14.55
N ILE A 121 10.35 8.14 14.57
CA ILE A 121 10.94 7.53 13.37
C ILE A 121 9.90 6.67 12.63
N GLU A 122 9.18 5.82 13.33
CA GLU A 122 8.15 4.98 12.75
C GLU A 122 7.04 5.83 12.10
N SER A 123 6.52 6.81 12.84
CA SER A 123 5.50 7.74 12.35
C SER A 123 5.96 8.52 11.12
N TYR A 124 7.23 8.93 11.09
CA TYR A 124 7.82 9.60 9.94
C TYR A 124 7.89 8.67 8.73
N LEU A 125 8.43 7.46 8.89
CA LEU A 125 8.56 6.48 7.81
C LEU A 125 7.19 6.01 7.26
N MET A 126 6.15 6.02 8.07
CA MET A 126 4.79 5.71 7.64
C MET A 126 4.21 6.73 6.67
N ARG A 127 4.72 7.96 6.66
CA ARG A 127 4.26 9.07 5.79
C ARG A 127 5.10 9.25 4.54
N ILE A 128 6.24 8.59 4.44
CA ILE A 128 7.09 8.65 3.25
C ILE A 128 6.60 7.63 2.22
N PRO A 129 6.35 8.04 0.96
CA PRO A 129 5.94 7.11 -0.10
C PRO A 129 7.05 6.12 -0.43
N ASN A 130 6.69 5.01 -1.05
CA ASN A 130 7.68 4.02 -1.49
C ASN A 130 8.63 4.61 -2.53
N LEU A 131 9.86 4.12 -2.55
CA LEU A 131 10.89 4.57 -3.48
C LEU A 131 10.63 3.98 -4.88
N PRO A 132 10.52 4.80 -5.94
CA PRO A 132 10.45 4.30 -7.31
C PRO A 132 11.65 3.43 -7.66
N GLN A 133 11.46 2.38 -8.44
CA GLN A 133 12.56 1.61 -9.01
C GLN A 133 13.40 2.49 -9.93
N ALA A 134 14.67 2.14 -10.14
CA ALA A 134 15.58 2.93 -10.96
C ALA A 134 15.09 3.10 -12.41
N SER A 135 14.39 2.06 -12.94
CA SER A 135 13.83 2.04 -14.30
C SER A 135 12.57 2.91 -14.48
N VAL A 136 11.94 3.36 -13.39
CA VAL A 136 10.73 4.20 -13.47
C VAL A 136 11.04 5.53 -14.14
N PRO A 137 10.25 5.97 -15.15
CA PRO A 137 10.47 7.24 -15.83
C PRO A 137 10.40 8.43 -14.87
N ASP A 138 11.16 9.47 -15.16
CA ASP A 138 11.00 10.75 -14.50
C ASP A 138 9.77 11.45 -15.07
N GLY A 139 9.03 12.21 -14.24
CA GLY A 139 7.81 12.93 -14.63
C GLY A 139 7.03 13.40 -13.43
N GLU A 140 6.12 14.35 -13.63
CA GLU A 140 5.34 15.00 -12.58
C GLU A 140 3.90 14.47 -12.47
N GLY A 141 3.37 13.81 -13.53
CA GLY A 141 2.00 13.31 -13.54
C GLY A 141 1.64 12.53 -14.80
N GLU A 142 0.35 12.27 -14.99
CA GLU A 142 -0.24 11.40 -16.03
C GLU A 142 0.29 11.70 -17.45
N ALA A 143 0.55 12.98 -17.78
CA ALA A 143 1.04 13.37 -19.09
C ALA A 143 2.46 12.86 -19.40
N ASP A 144 3.24 12.51 -18.37
CA ASP A 144 4.62 12.04 -18.50
C ASP A 144 4.72 10.50 -18.46
N ASN A 145 3.58 9.80 -18.35
CA ASN A 145 3.52 8.35 -18.41
C ASN A 145 3.91 7.85 -19.81
N ILE A 146 4.58 6.69 -19.86
CA ILE A 146 5.11 6.15 -21.12
C ILE A 146 4.22 5.00 -21.61
N GLU A 147 3.69 5.13 -22.84
CA GLU A 147 3.04 4.01 -23.51
C GLU A 147 4.08 2.95 -23.88
N VAL A 148 3.99 1.76 -23.29
CA VAL A 148 4.94 0.66 -23.54
C VAL A 148 4.45 -0.30 -24.61
N ARG A 149 3.14 -0.47 -24.77
CA ARG A 149 2.51 -1.28 -25.83
C ARG A 149 1.02 -1.03 -25.93
N ARG A 150 0.42 -1.42 -27.04
CA ARG A 150 -1.03 -1.43 -27.22
C ARG A 150 -1.48 -2.69 -27.96
N TRP A 151 -2.77 -3.00 -27.82
CA TRP A 151 -3.41 -4.13 -28.48
C TRP A 151 -4.79 -3.74 -28.99
N GLY A 152 -5.17 -4.36 -30.14
CA GLY A 152 -6.46 -4.13 -30.77
C GLY A 152 -6.52 -2.80 -31.55
N THR A 153 -7.60 -2.62 -32.28
CA THR A 153 -7.87 -1.40 -33.04
C THR A 153 -8.98 -0.63 -32.33
N PRO A 154 -8.77 0.65 -31.96
CA PRO A 154 -9.80 1.50 -31.43
C PRO A 154 -11.04 1.53 -32.34
N VAL A 155 -12.21 1.25 -31.78
CA VAL A 155 -13.48 1.28 -32.50
C VAL A 155 -13.87 2.74 -32.77
N GLU A 156 -14.36 2.98 -33.98
CA GLU A 156 -15.05 4.23 -34.39
C GLU A 156 -16.41 3.87 -34.91
N HIS A 157 -17.46 4.46 -34.36
CA HIS A 157 -18.84 4.25 -34.82
C HIS A 157 -19.18 5.13 -36.02
N ALA A 158 -19.81 4.54 -37.04
CA ALA A 158 -20.33 5.27 -38.19
C ALA A 158 -21.71 5.93 -37.95
N PHE A 159 -22.21 5.88 -36.70
CA PHE A 159 -23.49 6.43 -36.26
C PHE A 159 -23.31 7.28 -35.00
N ALA A 160 -24.35 8.05 -34.63
CA ALA A 160 -24.33 8.83 -33.38
C ALA A 160 -24.49 7.92 -32.17
N ALA A 161 -23.37 7.46 -31.64
CA ALA A 161 -23.30 6.59 -30.48
C ALA A 161 -23.56 7.35 -29.17
N LEU A 162 -24.18 6.70 -28.19
CA LEU A 162 -24.49 7.27 -26.88
C LEU A 162 -23.39 6.95 -25.88
N GLU A 163 -23.11 7.86 -24.94
CA GLU A 163 -22.28 7.56 -23.78
C GLU A 163 -22.94 6.45 -22.94
N HIS A 164 -22.11 5.69 -22.22
CA HIS A 164 -22.54 4.51 -21.46
C HIS A 164 -23.67 4.78 -20.45
N ASP A 165 -23.70 5.95 -19.83
CA ASP A 165 -24.74 6.36 -18.88
C ASP A 165 -26.08 6.60 -19.59
N ALA A 166 -26.07 7.39 -20.64
CA ALA A 166 -27.28 7.68 -21.44
C ALA A 166 -27.84 6.41 -22.08
N LEU A 167 -27.00 5.55 -22.66
CA LEU A 167 -27.40 4.27 -23.21
C LEU A 167 -27.95 3.34 -22.15
N GLY A 168 -27.27 3.25 -20.99
CA GLY A 168 -27.65 2.42 -19.87
C GLY A 168 -29.01 2.79 -19.27
N GLU A 169 -29.28 4.09 -19.10
CA GLU A 169 -30.59 4.59 -18.65
C GLU A 169 -31.68 4.31 -19.67
N LYS A 170 -31.40 4.61 -20.94
CA LYS A 170 -32.37 4.37 -22.05
C LYS A 170 -32.76 2.91 -22.18
N ARG A 171 -31.81 1.99 -21.94
CA ARG A 171 -32.04 0.52 -21.93
C ARG A 171 -32.58 -0.01 -20.62
N ASN A 172 -32.79 0.83 -19.59
CA ASN A 172 -33.20 0.44 -18.24
C ASN A 172 -32.26 -0.59 -17.59
N ILE A 173 -30.97 -0.53 -17.87
CA ILE A 173 -29.94 -1.38 -17.25
C ILE A 173 -29.08 -0.64 -16.23
N LEU A 174 -29.10 0.70 -16.23
CA LEU A 174 -28.55 1.58 -15.21
C LEU A 174 -29.64 2.55 -14.71
N ASP A 175 -29.57 2.94 -13.43
CA ASP A 175 -30.52 3.89 -12.82
C ASP A 175 -29.79 4.72 -11.75
N PHE A 176 -29.21 5.83 -12.18
CA PHE A 176 -28.45 6.73 -11.30
C PHE A 176 -29.38 7.53 -10.36
N GLU A 177 -30.61 7.84 -10.81
CA GLU A 177 -31.57 8.56 -9.98
C GLU A 177 -32.04 7.72 -8.79
N ALA A 178 -32.36 6.43 -9.01
CA ALA A 178 -32.70 5.52 -7.93
C ALA A 178 -31.50 5.28 -6.99
N ALA A 179 -30.28 5.18 -7.53
CA ALA A 179 -29.08 5.06 -6.71
C ALA A 179 -28.89 6.31 -5.82
N ALA A 180 -29.13 7.50 -6.36
CA ALA A 180 -29.03 8.76 -5.60
C ALA A 180 -30.10 8.81 -4.47
N ARG A 181 -31.30 8.29 -4.69
CA ARG A 181 -32.31 8.17 -3.61
C ARG A 181 -31.90 7.23 -2.49
N LEU A 182 -31.09 6.19 -2.81
CA LEU A 182 -30.63 5.20 -1.82
C LEU A 182 -29.41 5.71 -1.01
N SER A 183 -28.42 6.31 -1.68
CA SER A 183 -27.10 6.54 -1.09
C SER A 183 -26.51 7.92 -1.40
N GLY A 184 -27.22 8.77 -2.12
CA GLY A 184 -26.70 10.06 -2.60
C GLY A 184 -26.04 9.95 -3.98
N HIS A 185 -25.45 11.05 -4.43
CA HIS A 185 -24.74 11.10 -5.70
C HIS A 185 -23.45 10.26 -5.68
N GLY A 186 -22.98 9.85 -6.85
CA GLY A 186 -21.76 9.04 -6.96
C GLY A 186 -21.95 7.56 -6.69
N PHE A 187 -23.19 7.07 -6.74
CA PHE A 187 -23.54 5.63 -6.70
C PHE A 187 -24.23 5.22 -7.98
N ALA A 188 -24.16 3.95 -8.33
CA ALA A 188 -24.82 3.37 -9.49
C ALA A 188 -25.72 2.20 -9.07
N LEU A 189 -26.89 2.10 -9.71
CA LEU A 189 -27.80 0.96 -9.56
C LEU A 189 -27.90 0.26 -10.92
N TYR A 190 -27.60 -1.02 -10.92
CA TYR A 190 -27.76 -1.89 -12.08
C TYR A 190 -29.10 -2.61 -12.03
N ARG A 191 -29.78 -2.72 -13.18
CA ARG A 191 -31.10 -3.38 -13.30
C ARG A 191 -31.09 -4.48 -14.36
N GLY A 192 -31.89 -5.51 -14.15
CA GLY A 192 -32.17 -6.54 -15.13
C GLY A 192 -30.91 -7.12 -15.80
N LEU A 193 -30.79 -6.95 -17.13
CA LEU A 193 -29.62 -7.42 -17.88
C LEU A 193 -28.33 -6.66 -17.53
N GLY A 194 -28.42 -5.41 -17.03
CA GLY A 194 -27.26 -4.68 -16.53
C GLY A 194 -26.68 -5.34 -15.26
N ALA A 195 -27.51 -5.69 -14.29
CA ALA A 195 -27.08 -6.43 -13.10
C ALA A 195 -26.57 -7.84 -13.45
N ARG A 196 -27.15 -8.45 -14.50
CA ARG A 196 -26.66 -9.74 -15.01
C ARG A 196 -25.29 -9.59 -15.70
N LEU A 197 -25.05 -8.52 -16.43
CA LEU A 197 -23.77 -8.23 -17.07
C LEU A 197 -22.66 -8.03 -16.03
N GLU A 198 -22.93 -7.27 -14.98
CA GLU A 198 -22.02 -7.08 -13.85
C GLU A 198 -21.60 -8.43 -13.24
N ARG A 199 -22.57 -9.28 -12.90
CA ARG A 199 -22.32 -10.61 -12.35
C ARG A 199 -21.65 -11.56 -13.37
N ALA A 200 -21.95 -11.44 -14.66
CA ALA A 200 -21.33 -12.21 -15.72
C ALA A 200 -19.84 -11.89 -15.85
N LEU A 201 -19.47 -10.60 -15.75
CA LEU A 201 -18.07 -10.17 -15.72
C LEU A 201 -17.35 -10.67 -14.48
N GLN A 202 -17.98 -10.57 -13.29
CA GLN A 202 -17.41 -11.13 -12.07
C GLN A 202 -17.07 -12.62 -12.25
N ALA A 203 -18.06 -13.44 -12.68
CA ALA A 203 -17.86 -14.86 -12.87
C ALA A 203 -16.79 -15.16 -13.94
N PHE A 204 -16.83 -14.45 -15.06
CA PHE A 204 -15.86 -14.63 -16.15
C PHE A 204 -14.42 -14.32 -15.70
N PHE A 205 -14.22 -13.26 -14.93
CA PHE A 205 -12.89 -12.88 -14.44
C PHE A 205 -12.37 -13.88 -13.41
N LEU A 206 -13.18 -14.26 -12.42
CA LEU A 206 -12.79 -15.24 -11.41
C LEU A 206 -12.48 -16.60 -12.03
N ASP A 207 -13.37 -17.14 -12.88
CA ASP A 207 -13.14 -18.42 -13.58
C ASP A 207 -11.87 -18.37 -14.43
N SER A 208 -11.61 -17.23 -15.13
CA SER A 208 -10.43 -17.12 -15.99
C SER A 208 -9.14 -17.05 -15.19
N HIS A 209 -9.12 -16.33 -14.06
CA HIS A 209 -7.92 -16.22 -13.24
C HIS A 209 -7.65 -17.51 -12.46
N SER A 210 -8.66 -18.17 -11.91
CA SER A 210 -8.48 -19.45 -11.22
C SER A 210 -8.14 -20.60 -12.18
N ASP A 211 -8.90 -20.77 -13.25
CA ASP A 211 -8.75 -21.94 -14.12
C ASP A 211 -7.54 -21.86 -15.08
N LYS A 212 -7.22 -20.64 -15.60
CA LYS A 212 -6.20 -20.48 -16.64
C LYS A 212 -4.90 -19.87 -16.12
N HIS A 213 -4.98 -18.97 -15.13
CA HIS A 213 -3.82 -18.24 -14.65
C HIS A 213 -3.28 -18.80 -13.32
N GLY A 214 -3.96 -19.81 -12.72
CA GLY A 214 -3.51 -20.52 -11.55
C GLY A 214 -3.58 -19.71 -10.26
N TYR A 215 -4.55 -18.80 -10.14
CA TYR A 215 -4.83 -18.10 -8.88
C TYR A 215 -5.71 -18.96 -7.98
N GLU A 216 -5.44 -18.92 -6.69
CA GLU A 216 -6.37 -19.38 -5.67
C GLU A 216 -7.45 -18.31 -5.47
N GLU A 217 -8.73 -18.67 -5.71
CA GLU A 217 -9.84 -17.77 -5.43
C GLU A 217 -10.11 -17.70 -3.93
N VAL A 218 -10.24 -16.49 -3.39
CA VAL A 218 -10.55 -16.25 -1.99
C VAL A 218 -11.70 -15.26 -1.84
N LEU A 219 -12.60 -15.53 -0.91
CA LEU A 219 -13.66 -14.62 -0.47
C LEU A 219 -13.34 -14.12 0.93
N THR A 220 -12.93 -12.87 1.03
CA THR A 220 -12.50 -12.25 2.28
C THR A 220 -13.58 -11.34 2.88
N PRO A 221 -13.53 -11.01 4.19
CA PRO A 221 -14.32 -9.93 4.75
C PRO A 221 -14.06 -8.58 4.05
N PHE A 222 -15.13 -7.79 3.86
CA PHE A 222 -15.07 -6.45 3.27
C PHE A 222 -14.95 -5.33 4.32
N ILE A 223 -15.03 -5.71 5.59
CA ILE A 223 -14.81 -4.86 6.75
C ILE A 223 -13.55 -5.36 7.44
N VAL A 224 -12.60 -4.47 7.65
CA VAL A 224 -11.27 -4.83 8.16
C VAL A 224 -10.86 -3.93 9.33
N ARG A 225 -9.90 -4.40 10.11
CA ARG A 225 -9.27 -3.63 11.19
C ARG A 225 -8.35 -2.55 10.63
N ARG A 226 -8.05 -1.53 11.45
CA ARG A 226 -7.09 -0.46 11.13
C ARG A 226 -5.73 -1.00 10.68
N GLU A 227 -5.22 -2.04 11.34
CA GLU A 227 -3.92 -2.63 11.04
C GLU A 227 -3.84 -3.19 9.61
N CYS A 228 -4.96 -3.68 9.05
CA CYS A 228 -5.02 -4.14 7.67
C CYS A 228 -4.88 -2.95 6.69
N MET A 229 -5.53 -1.83 7.01
CA MET A 229 -5.42 -0.59 6.22
C MET A 229 -4.00 0.00 6.28
N VAL A 230 -3.34 -0.10 7.43
CA VAL A 230 -1.92 0.29 7.61
C VAL A 230 -1.01 -0.65 6.83
N GLY A 231 -1.23 -1.96 6.91
CA GLY A 231 -0.42 -2.99 6.25
C GLY A 231 -0.31 -2.78 4.75
N THR A 232 -1.39 -2.39 4.08
CA THR A 232 -1.44 -2.09 2.65
C THR A 232 -1.38 -0.61 2.31
N ASN A 233 -0.78 0.21 3.18
CA ASN A 233 -0.48 1.64 2.99
C ASN A 233 -1.69 2.55 2.69
N GLN A 234 -2.91 2.13 2.98
CA GLN A 234 -4.09 3.00 2.92
C GLN A 234 -4.04 4.05 4.05
N LEU A 235 -3.66 3.62 5.24
CA LEU A 235 -3.43 4.52 6.37
C LEU A 235 -1.93 4.74 6.64
N PRO A 236 -1.58 5.92 7.17
CA PRO A 236 -2.43 7.06 7.56
C PRO A 236 -2.83 7.99 6.40
N LYS A 237 -2.26 7.84 5.19
CA LYS A 237 -2.35 8.83 4.10
C LYS A 237 -3.78 9.08 3.62
N PHE A 238 -4.60 8.04 3.45
CA PHE A 238 -5.93 8.10 2.83
C PHE A 238 -7.07 7.97 3.86
N GLU A 239 -6.87 8.38 5.10
CA GLU A 239 -7.90 8.27 6.15
C GLU A 239 -9.17 9.06 5.82
N GLU A 240 -9.04 10.21 5.15
CA GLU A 240 -10.19 11.03 4.71
C GLU A 240 -10.99 10.37 3.57
N ASP A 241 -10.35 9.53 2.74
CA ASP A 241 -10.99 8.79 1.65
C ASP A 241 -11.61 7.46 2.10
N ALA A 242 -11.33 7.04 3.33
CA ALA A 242 -11.82 5.77 3.85
C ALA A 242 -13.20 5.91 4.50
N TYR A 243 -14.07 4.90 4.29
CA TYR A 243 -15.29 4.73 5.07
C TYR A 243 -14.95 4.00 6.38
N ARG A 244 -15.04 4.72 7.50
CA ARG A 244 -14.76 4.22 8.84
C ARG A 244 -16.04 3.92 9.60
N ILE A 245 -16.10 2.78 10.28
CA ILE A 245 -17.21 2.34 11.14
C ILE A 245 -16.83 2.64 12.58
N LEU A 246 -17.58 3.54 13.21
CA LEU A 246 -17.43 3.89 14.62
C LEU A 246 -18.51 3.16 15.44
N PRO A 247 -18.25 2.76 16.71
CA PRO A 247 -17.03 2.96 17.50
C PRO A 247 -15.96 1.89 17.35
N ASP A 248 -16.19 0.85 16.51
CA ASP A 248 -15.36 -0.36 16.45
C ASP A 248 -13.99 -0.14 15.81
N ASP A 249 -13.74 1.03 15.23
CA ASP A 249 -12.54 1.38 14.45
C ASP A 249 -12.26 0.40 13.30
N LEU A 250 -13.33 -0.03 12.63
CA LEU A 250 -13.29 -0.86 11.44
C LEU A 250 -13.45 -0.01 10.17
N PHE A 251 -13.05 -0.55 9.04
CA PHE A 251 -13.05 0.15 7.75
C PHE A 251 -13.68 -0.71 6.66
N LEU A 252 -14.50 -0.11 5.80
CA LEU A 252 -14.87 -0.71 4.52
C LEU A 252 -13.64 -0.65 3.60
N ILE A 253 -13.32 -1.77 2.94
CA ILE A 253 -12.14 -1.85 2.09
C ILE A 253 -12.28 -1.00 0.82
N PRO A 254 -11.24 -0.23 0.42
CA PRO A 254 -11.23 0.49 -0.86
C PRO A 254 -10.84 -0.40 -2.05
N THR A 255 -10.35 -1.61 -1.78
CA THR A 255 -9.93 -2.64 -2.72
C THR A 255 -9.75 -3.97 -1.97
N ALA A 256 -9.97 -5.10 -2.63
CA ALA A 256 -9.72 -6.43 -2.05
C ALA A 256 -8.23 -6.67 -1.71
N GLU A 257 -7.30 -5.92 -2.31
CA GLU A 257 -5.89 -5.92 -1.94
C GLU A 257 -5.70 -5.87 -0.42
N VAL A 258 -6.49 -5.02 0.27
CA VAL A 258 -6.38 -4.82 1.71
C VAL A 258 -6.62 -6.11 2.48
N SER A 259 -7.72 -6.78 2.20
CA SER A 259 -8.05 -8.03 2.90
C SER A 259 -7.18 -9.20 2.43
N ILE A 260 -6.96 -9.36 1.13
CA ILE A 260 -6.21 -10.50 0.57
C ILE A 260 -4.74 -10.47 1.02
N THR A 261 -4.06 -9.32 0.94
CA THR A 261 -2.66 -9.22 1.38
C THR A 261 -2.52 -9.52 2.88
N ASN A 262 -3.47 -9.04 3.69
CA ASN A 262 -3.43 -9.22 5.14
C ASN A 262 -3.86 -10.63 5.63
N ILE A 263 -4.24 -11.57 4.74
CA ILE A 263 -4.36 -12.99 5.08
C ILE A 263 -3.04 -13.50 5.69
N PHE A 264 -1.91 -12.96 5.21
CA PHE A 264 -0.56 -13.36 5.63
C PHE A 264 0.08 -12.42 6.65
N ARG A 265 -0.67 -11.47 7.19
CA ARG A 265 -0.18 -10.53 8.21
C ARG A 265 0.44 -11.26 9.39
N GLU A 266 1.65 -10.81 9.81
CA GLU A 266 2.41 -11.37 10.93
C GLU A 266 2.76 -12.86 10.76
N GLN A 267 2.83 -13.34 9.51
CA GLN A 267 3.15 -14.73 9.22
C GLN A 267 4.59 -14.90 8.73
N MET A 268 5.13 -16.06 9.07
CA MET A 268 6.41 -16.57 8.57
C MET A 268 6.11 -17.69 7.56
N LEU A 269 6.36 -17.41 6.29
CA LEU A 269 6.20 -18.38 5.20
C LEU A 269 7.50 -19.18 4.99
N GLU A 270 7.40 -20.33 4.35
CA GLU A 270 8.56 -21.06 3.83
C GLU A 270 8.78 -20.70 2.34
N ALA A 271 10.01 -20.88 1.83
CA ALA A 271 10.30 -20.62 0.43
C ALA A 271 9.42 -21.42 -0.54
N SER A 272 9.04 -22.65 -0.17
CA SER A 272 8.12 -23.51 -0.93
C SER A 272 6.68 -22.98 -1.02
N ASP A 273 6.31 -22.05 -0.15
CA ASP A 273 5.01 -21.40 -0.17
C ASP A 273 4.88 -20.32 -1.25
N LEU A 274 6.00 -19.86 -1.79
CA LEU A 274 6.08 -18.77 -2.76
C LEU A 274 6.27 -19.26 -4.19
N PRO A 275 5.70 -18.60 -5.20
CA PRO A 275 4.81 -17.45 -5.05
C PRO A 275 3.39 -17.85 -4.60
N LYS A 276 2.76 -17.02 -3.75
CA LYS A 276 1.32 -17.06 -3.53
C LYS A 276 0.64 -16.21 -4.60
N LYS A 277 -0.38 -16.75 -5.24
CA LYS A 277 -1.19 -16.09 -6.26
C LYS A 277 -2.66 -16.20 -5.84
N LEU A 278 -3.26 -15.10 -5.45
CA LEU A 278 -4.64 -15.07 -4.98
C LEU A 278 -5.47 -14.11 -5.84
N CYS A 279 -6.72 -14.47 -6.10
CA CYS A 279 -7.70 -13.57 -6.69
C CYS A 279 -8.96 -13.52 -5.83
N GLY A 280 -9.64 -12.38 -5.84
CA GLY A 280 -10.89 -12.25 -5.10
C GLY A 280 -11.74 -11.10 -5.60
N PHE A 281 -13.05 -11.32 -5.56
CA PHE A 281 -14.03 -10.29 -5.84
C PHE A 281 -14.35 -9.50 -4.57
N SER A 282 -14.51 -8.17 -4.71
CA SER A 282 -15.12 -7.36 -3.65
C SER A 282 -15.85 -6.13 -4.21
N PRO A 283 -16.87 -5.64 -3.48
CA PRO A 283 -17.17 -4.21 -3.54
C PRO A 283 -15.98 -3.44 -2.97
N CYS A 284 -15.74 -2.26 -3.54
CA CYS A 284 -14.69 -1.33 -3.15
C CYS A 284 -15.34 -0.01 -2.78
N PHE A 285 -14.92 0.59 -1.66
CA PHE A 285 -15.56 1.78 -1.09
C PHE A 285 -14.56 2.92 -0.98
N ARG A 286 -14.83 4.06 -1.65
CA ARG A 286 -13.98 5.25 -1.66
C ARG A 286 -14.83 6.50 -1.47
N ARG A 287 -14.48 7.36 -0.52
CA ARG A 287 -15.21 8.63 -0.30
C ARG A 287 -14.94 9.66 -1.39
N GLU A 288 -13.87 9.48 -2.17
CA GLU A 288 -13.48 10.39 -3.24
C GLU A 288 -13.38 11.86 -2.76
N ALA A 289 -12.89 12.07 -1.53
CA ALA A 289 -12.93 13.36 -0.82
C ALA A 289 -12.21 14.51 -1.55
N GLY A 290 -11.21 14.19 -2.39
CA GLY A 290 -10.45 15.17 -3.18
C GLY A 290 -10.92 15.36 -4.61
N SER A 291 -12.05 14.76 -5.03
CA SER A 291 -12.45 14.70 -6.44
C SER A 291 -13.49 15.74 -6.87
N ALA A 292 -13.85 16.69 -6.01
CA ALA A 292 -14.82 17.74 -6.34
C ALA A 292 -14.42 18.51 -7.62
N GLY A 293 -15.30 18.48 -8.63
CA GLY A 293 -15.07 19.12 -9.93
C GLY A 293 -14.29 18.28 -10.96
N ARG A 294 -13.84 17.08 -10.64
CA ARG A 294 -13.31 16.11 -11.63
C ARG A 294 -14.46 15.34 -12.27
N GLU A 295 -14.30 14.93 -13.53
CA GLU A 295 -15.33 14.22 -14.30
C GLU A 295 -15.85 12.98 -13.54
N GLY A 296 -17.08 13.08 -13.01
CA GLY A 296 -17.74 12.07 -12.19
C GLY A 296 -19.04 11.54 -12.81
N ARG A 297 -19.21 11.64 -14.16
CA ARG A 297 -20.45 11.19 -14.80
C ARG A 297 -20.47 9.67 -14.98
N GLY A 298 -21.66 9.08 -14.80
CA GLY A 298 -21.90 7.66 -15.03
C GLY A 298 -21.10 6.74 -14.11
N LEU A 299 -20.46 5.72 -14.69
CA LEU A 299 -19.65 4.72 -13.98
C LEU A 299 -18.16 5.10 -13.84
N THR A 300 -17.76 6.28 -14.27
CA THR A 300 -16.36 6.69 -14.33
C THR A 300 -15.73 6.78 -12.94
N ARG A 301 -16.45 7.40 -11.99
CA ARG A 301 -15.98 7.63 -10.62
C ARG A 301 -17.17 7.54 -9.66
N VAL A 302 -17.19 6.50 -8.87
CA VAL A 302 -18.28 6.18 -7.94
C VAL A 302 -17.74 5.82 -6.56
N HIS A 303 -18.53 6.06 -5.51
CA HIS A 303 -18.17 5.77 -4.12
C HIS A 303 -18.16 4.27 -3.80
N GLN A 304 -18.92 3.48 -4.56
CA GLN A 304 -18.93 2.03 -4.48
C GLN A 304 -18.85 1.44 -5.88
N PHE A 305 -17.92 0.52 -6.10
CA PHE A 305 -17.76 -0.24 -7.34
C PHE A 305 -17.25 -1.65 -7.05
N GLN A 306 -17.37 -2.53 -8.03
CA GLN A 306 -16.96 -3.92 -7.92
C GLN A 306 -15.67 -4.15 -8.72
N LYS A 307 -14.80 -5.00 -8.16
CA LYS A 307 -13.52 -5.34 -8.76
C LYS A 307 -13.12 -6.78 -8.43
N VAL A 308 -12.55 -7.48 -9.40
CA VAL A 308 -11.74 -8.65 -9.15
C VAL A 308 -10.30 -8.16 -8.96
N GLU A 309 -9.68 -8.54 -7.86
CA GLU A 309 -8.33 -8.17 -7.51
C GLU A 309 -7.41 -9.37 -7.59
N LEU A 310 -6.20 -9.15 -8.08
CA LEU A 310 -5.11 -10.12 -8.13
C LEU A 310 -4.03 -9.69 -7.15
N VAL A 311 -3.57 -10.60 -6.30
CA VAL A 311 -2.52 -10.33 -5.32
C VAL A 311 -1.46 -11.42 -5.38
N HIS A 312 -0.19 -11.01 -5.41
CA HIS A 312 0.95 -11.92 -5.32
C HIS A 312 1.81 -11.60 -4.10
N LEU A 313 2.29 -12.67 -3.45
CA LEU A 313 3.42 -12.61 -2.52
C LEU A 313 4.54 -13.46 -3.13
N THR A 314 5.74 -12.89 -3.21
CA THR A 314 6.85 -13.56 -3.89
C THR A 314 8.21 -13.30 -3.22
N ALA A 315 9.19 -14.14 -3.54
CA ALA A 315 10.57 -13.83 -3.22
C ALA A 315 11.03 -12.56 -3.98
N PRO A 316 11.91 -11.76 -3.40
CA PRO A 316 12.38 -10.51 -4.02
C PRO A 316 12.95 -10.69 -5.43
N GLU A 317 13.63 -11.79 -5.67
CA GLU A 317 14.31 -12.13 -6.92
C GLU A 317 13.34 -12.32 -8.09
N ASP A 318 12.11 -12.77 -7.79
CA ASP A 318 11.07 -13.07 -8.79
C ASP A 318 10.15 -11.89 -9.08
N SER A 319 10.15 -10.84 -8.26
CA SER A 319 9.08 -9.84 -8.27
C SER A 319 8.96 -9.06 -9.58
N ALA A 320 10.05 -8.86 -10.32
CA ALA A 320 10.00 -8.20 -11.63
C ALA A 320 9.29 -9.08 -12.67
N ARG A 321 9.67 -10.35 -12.76
CA ARG A 321 9.04 -11.32 -13.66
C ARG A 321 7.56 -11.53 -13.33
N ILE A 322 7.23 -11.63 -12.03
CA ILE A 322 5.85 -11.80 -11.57
C ILE A 322 5.02 -10.54 -11.82
N HIS A 323 5.62 -9.34 -11.81
CA HIS A 323 4.94 -8.11 -12.20
C HIS A 323 4.50 -8.14 -13.67
N ASP A 324 5.40 -8.53 -14.58
CA ASP A 324 5.08 -8.69 -16.00
C ASP A 324 4.00 -9.77 -16.23
N GLU A 325 4.08 -10.87 -15.50
CA GLU A 325 3.06 -11.94 -15.52
C GLU A 325 1.69 -11.41 -15.07
N LEU A 326 1.63 -10.66 -13.96
CA LEU A 326 0.41 -10.05 -13.44
C LEU A 326 -0.25 -9.12 -14.47
N VAL A 327 0.55 -8.26 -15.13
CA VAL A 327 0.08 -7.37 -16.20
C VAL A 327 -0.51 -8.18 -17.34
N SER A 328 0.17 -9.25 -17.78
CA SER A 328 -0.30 -10.10 -18.88
C SER A 328 -1.63 -10.79 -18.59
N HIS A 329 -1.89 -11.14 -17.33
CA HIS A 329 -3.17 -11.71 -16.90
C HIS A 329 -4.32 -10.70 -16.98
N ALA A 330 -4.08 -9.43 -16.65
CA ALA A 330 -5.07 -8.37 -16.82
C ALA A 330 -5.32 -8.06 -18.32
N GLU A 331 -4.24 -8.03 -19.14
CA GLU A 331 -4.35 -7.88 -20.60
C GLU A 331 -5.19 -8.99 -21.25
N ALA A 332 -5.01 -10.25 -20.79
CA ALA A 332 -5.77 -11.39 -21.30
C ALA A 332 -7.29 -11.23 -21.14
N MET A 333 -7.75 -10.55 -20.10
CA MET A 333 -9.19 -10.25 -19.89
C MET A 333 -9.69 -9.27 -20.94
N LEU A 334 -8.95 -8.21 -21.23
CA LEU A 334 -9.31 -7.21 -22.24
C LEU A 334 -9.29 -7.81 -23.65
N GLN A 335 -8.29 -8.65 -23.94
CA GLN A 335 -8.19 -9.37 -25.22
C GLN A 335 -9.36 -10.33 -25.41
N ALA A 336 -9.72 -11.11 -24.39
CA ALA A 336 -10.86 -12.02 -24.45
C ALA A 336 -12.20 -11.28 -24.65
N LEU A 337 -12.31 -10.06 -24.11
CA LEU A 337 -13.47 -9.18 -24.31
C LEU A 337 -13.43 -8.43 -25.65
N GLY A 338 -12.34 -8.49 -26.42
CA GLY A 338 -12.19 -7.78 -27.69
C GLY A 338 -12.10 -6.24 -27.52
N LEU A 339 -11.65 -5.76 -26.38
CA LEU A 339 -11.53 -4.34 -26.06
C LEU A 339 -10.11 -3.84 -26.37
N ALA A 340 -9.98 -2.86 -27.26
CA ALA A 340 -8.70 -2.23 -27.56
C ALA A 340 -8.16 -1.50 -26.33
N TYR A 341 -6.88 -1.70 -26.00
CA TYR A 341 -6.23 -1.11 -24.84
C TYR A 341 -4.78 -0.70 -25.13
N ARG A 342 -4.23 0.12 -24.26
CA ARG A 342 -2.80 0.43 -24.18
C ARG A 342 -2.29 0.19 -22.76
N VAL A 343 -1.00 -0.10 -22.62
CA VAL A 343 -0.30 -0.26 -21.35
C VAL A 343 0.62 0.91 -21.14
N MET A 344 0.45 1.61 -20.03
CA MET A 344 1.22 2.79 -19.63
C MET A 344 2.13 2.43 -18.47
N GLU A 345 3.44 2.73 -18.56
CA GLU A 345 4.33 2.72 -17.40
C GLU A 345 4.24 4.08 -16.72
N LEU A 346 3.85 4.09 -15.44
CA LEU A 346 3.70 5.33 -14.70
C LEU A 346 5.04 5.95 -14.36
N CYS A 347 5.15 7.27 -14.53
CA CYS A 347 6.29 8.06 -14.09
C CYS A 347 6.31 8.24 -12.56
N GLY A 348 7.44 8.71 -12.02
CA GLY A 348 7.63 8.85 -10.59
C GLY A 348 6.56 9.68 -9.89
N GLY A 349 6.13 10.80 -10.50
CA GLY A 349 5.13 11.70 -9.93
C GLY A 349 3.71 11.15 -9.92
N ASP A 350 3.38 10.22 -10.83
CA ASP A 350 2.03 9.62 -10.93
C ASP A 350 1.89 8.29 -10.17
N LEU A 351 2.99 7.71 -9.70
CA LEU A 351 2.93 6.47 -8.93
C LEU A 351 2.07 6.61 -7.67
N GLY A 352 1.17 5.67 -7.41
CA GLY A 352 0.46 5.53 -6.14
C GLY A 352 1.41 5.43 -4.93
N PHE A 353 1.01 5.89 -3.75
CA PHE A 353 1.85 6.06 -2.55
C PHE A 353 2.75 4.85 -2.22
N GLY A 354 2.21 3.64 -2.32
CA GLY A 354 2.93 2.41 -1.95
C GLY A 354 3.70 1.77 -3.11
N ALA A 355 3.36 2.09 -4.37
CA ALA A 355 3.95 1.43 -5.52
C ALA A 355 5.41 1.86 -5.73
N SER A 356 6.27 0.91 -6.04
CA SER A 356 7.66 1.16 -6.47
C SER A 356 7.78 1.18 -7.99
N LYS A 357 6.86 0.49 -8.68
CA LYS A 357 6.65 0.50 -10.13
C LYS A 357 5.20 0.15 -10.40
N CYS A 358 4.61 0.76 -11.43
CA CYS A 358 3.22 0.52 -11.79
C CYS A 358 3.04 0.55 -13.32
N TYR A 359 2.17 -0.34 -13.81
CA TYR A 359 1.62 -0.31 -15.15
C TYR A 359 0.12 -0.13 -15.09
N ASP A 360 -0.42 0.84 -15.81
CA ASP A 360 -1.85 1.01 -16.00
C ASP A 360 -2.26 0.48 -17.36
N LEU A 361 -3.37 -0.25 -17.40
CA LEU A 361 -4.05 -0.62 -18.62
C LEU A 361 -5.19 0.35 -18.85
N GLU A 362 -5.20 0.97 -20.02
CA GLU A 362 -6.23 1.92 -20.41
C GLU A 362 -7.01 1.40 -21.62
N VAL A 363 -8.34 1.33 -21.51
CA VAL A 363 -9.26 0.91 -22.57
C VAL A 363 -9.72 2.10 -23.39
N TRP A 364 -9.89 1.90 -24.70
CA TRP A 364 -10.45 2.93 -25.58
C TRP A 364 -11.95 3.06 -25.42
N LEU A 365 -12.43 4.28 -25.23
CA LEU A 365 -13.84 4.65 -25.18
C LEU A 365 -14.21 5.45 -26.43
N PRO A 366 -14.92 4.84 -27.39
CA PRO A 366 -15.14 5.45 -28.71
C PRO A 366 -16.03 6.69 -28.70
N VAL A 367 -16.98 6.79 -27.75
CA VAL A 367 -17.88 7.94 -27.64
C VAL A 367 -17.16 9.11 -26.97
N GLN A 368 -16.41 8.86 -25.91
CA GLN A 368 -15.62 9.85 -25.22
C GLN A 368 -14.32 10.21 -25.96
N LYS A 369 -13.93 9.43 -26.98
CA LYS A 369 -12.72 9.57 -27.81
C LYS A 369 -11.45 9.68 -26.96
N ARG A 370 -11.32 8.83 -25.94
CA ARG A 370 -10.17 8.81 -25.04
C ARG A 370 -9.87 7.43 -24.46
N TRP A 371 -8.65 7.28 -24.03
CA TRP A 371 -8.22 6.16 -23.22
C TRP A 371 -8.65 6.37 -21.76
N ARG A 372 -9.07 5.30 -21.10
CA ARG A 372 -9.48 5.33 -19.71
C ARG A 372 -8.87 4.14 -18.95
N GLU A 373 -8.20 4.44 -17.84
CA GLU A 373 -7.67 3.40 -16.93
C GLU A 373 -8.77 2.40 -16.53
N ILE A 374 -8.49 1.11 -16.68
CA ILE A 374 -9.37 0.01 -16.32
C ILE A 374 -8.71 -0.99 -15.36
N SER A 375 -7.38 -1.01 -15.32
CA SER A 375 -6.58 -1.80 -14.39
C SER A 375 -5.30 -1.04 -14.07
N SER A 376 -4.85 -1.18 -12.82
CA SER A 376 -3.55 -0.68 -12.36
C SER A 376 -2.83 -1.84 -11.69
N CYS A 377 -1.60 -2.15 -12.16
CA CYS A 377 -0.80 -3.29 -11.72
C CYS A 377 0.49 -2.79 -11.06
N SER A 378 0.59 -2.95 -9.75
CA SER A 378 1.66 -2.37 -8.92
C SER A 378 2.58 -3.42 -8.32
N ASN A 379 3.88 -3.09 -8.27
CA ASN A 379 4.88 -3.79 -7.49
C ASN A 379 5.30 -2.91 -6.31
N PHE A 380 5.10 -3.37 -5.08
CA PHE A 380 5.40 -2.63 -3.85
C PHE A 380 6.76 -2.98 -3.26
N LEU A 381 7.47 -3.95 -3.83
CA LEU A 381 8.64 -4.56 -3.22
C LEU A 381 8.29 -5.03 -1.78
N ASP A 382 9.17 -4.77 -0.81
CA ASP A 382 8.95 -5.14 0.60
C ASP A 382 8.18 -4.09 1.44
N PHE A 383 7.70 -3.01 0.81
CA PHE A 383 7.10 -1.87 1.51
C PHE A 383 5.86 -2.23 2.33
N GLN A 384 4.94 -3.02 1.76
CA GLN A 384 3.75 -3.50 2.46
C GLN A 384 4.10 -4.64 3.41
N ALA A 385 4.96 -5.56 3.00
CA ALA A 385 5.41 -6.67 3.83
C ALA A 385 6.06 -6.20 5.15
N ARG A 386 6.81 -5.07 5.12
CA ARG A 386 7.34 -4.44 6.33
C ARG A 386 6.27 -3.82 7.22
N ARG A 387 5.16 -3.35 6.67
CA ARG A 387 4.03 -2.80 7.43
C ARG A 387 3.16 -3.88 8.05
N ALA A 388 2.97 -4.98 7.32
CA ALA A 388 2.15 -6.12 7.73
C ALA A 388 2.94 -7.25 8.40
N ASP A 389 4.26 -7.10 8.53
CA ASP A 389 5.20 -8.11 9.05
C ASP A 389 5.07 -9.47 8.37
N ILE A 390 5.07 -9.48 7.02
CA ILE A 390 4.99 -10.69 6.21
C ILE A 390 6.40 -11.10 5.79
N ARG A 391 6.87 -12.21 6.31
CA ARG A 391 8.25 -12.70 6.06
C ARG A 391 8.25 -14.12 5.52
N TYR A 392 9.37 -14.51 4.93
CA TYR A 392 9.60 -15.88 4.55
C TYR A 392 11.01 -16.31 4.92
N ARG A 393 11.22 -17.62 5.04
CA ARG A 393 12.51 -18.23 5.27
C ARG A 393 13.02 -18.83 3.95
N PRO A 394 14.13 -18.30 3.37
CA PRO A 394 14.66 -18.78 2.09
C PRO A 394 15.07 -20.26 2.12
N GLU A 395 15.64 -20.70 3.25
CA GLU A 395 16.03 -22.09 3.49
C GLU A 395 16.02 -22.37 5.02
N PRO A 396 15.93 -23.64 5.44
CA PRO A 396 15.94 -23.99 6.86
C PRO A 396 17.15 -23.39 7.60
N GLY A 397 16.90 -22.65 8.69
CA GLY A 397 17.95 -21.99 9.49
C GLY A 397 18.43 -20.63 8.96
N ALA A 398 18.05 -20.22 7.77
CA ALA A 398 18.38 -18.89 7.25
C ALA A 398 17.65 -17.77 8.00
N LYS A 399 18.22 -16.57 7.95
CA LYS A 399 17.53 -15.37 8.46
C LYS A 399 16.28 -15.08 7.64
N PRO A 400 15.14 -14.79 8.31
CA PRO A 400 13.93 -14.39 7.61
C PRO A 400 14.13 -13.12 6.75
N ARG A 401 13.46 -13.09 5.59
CA ARG A 401 13.40 -11.94 4.68
C ARG A 401 11.95 -11.51 4.51
N PHE A 402 11.71 -10.25 4.20
CA PHE A 402 10.39 -9.79 3.79
C PHE A 402 10.07 -10.29 2.38
N VAL A 403 8.81 -10.69 2.16
CA VAL A 403 8.32 -10.97 0.81
C VAL A 403 8.17 -9.65 0.02
N HIS A 404 8.11 -9.75 -1.30
CA HIS A 404 7.58 -8.67 -2.12
C HIS A 404 6.09 -8.91 -2.36
N THR A 405 5.31 -7.81 -2.35
CA THR A 405 3.88 -7.85 -2.65
C THR A 405 3.60 -7.14 -3.96
N LEU A 406 2.65 -7.68 -4.72
CA LEU A 406 2.17 -7.11 -5.96
C LEU A 406 0.65 -7.20 -5.99
N ASN A 407 -0.01 -6.24 -6.61
CA ASN A 407 -1.43 -6.34 -6.90
C ASN A 407 -1.76 -5.82 -8.30
N GLY A 408 -2.95 -6.19 -8.77
CA GLY A 408 -3.51 -5.64 -10.00
C GLY A 408 -5.00 -5.89 -10.09
N SER A 409 -5.71 -5.01 -10.79
CA SER A 409 -7.12 -5.25 -11.07
C SER A 409 -7.29 -6.27 -12.20
N GLY A 410 -8.04 -7.30 -11.95
CA GLY A 410 -8.28 -8.34 -12.93
C GLY A 410 -9.72 -8.52 -13.43
N LEU A 411 -10.59 -7.49 -13.65
CA LEU A 411 -10.52 -6.04 -13.83
C LEU A 411 -11.50 -5.27 -12.91
N ALA A 412 -11.57 -3.92 -13.10
CA ALA A 412 -12.63 -3.07 -12.54
C ALA A 412 -13.93 -3.29 -13.33
N ILE A 413 -14.94 -3.90 -12.69
CA ILE A 413 -16.15 -4.38 -13.38
C ILE A 413 -16.97 -3.21 -13.95
N GLY A 414 -17.20 -2.15 -13.17
CA GLY A 414 -17.98 -1.00 -13.64
C GLY A 414 -17.36 -0.30 -14.86
N ARG A 415 -16.02 -0.14 -14.88
CA ARG A 415 -15.31 0.41 -16.05
C ARG A 415 -15.35 -0.54 -17.26
N THR A 416 -15.36 -1.86 -17.00
CA THR A 416 -15.55 -2.85 -18.09
C THR A 416 -16.96 -2.80 -18.65
N VAL A 417 -18.00 -2.65 -17.80
CA VAL A 417 -19.38 -2.42 -18.26
C VAL A 417 -19.42 -1.15 -19.12
N MET A 418 -18.85 -0.04 -18.66
CA MET A 418 -18.77 1.21 -19.43
C MET A 418 -18.16 0.98 -20.82
N ALA A 419 -17.03 0.29 -20.89
CA ALA A 419 -16.36 0.01 -22.17
C ALA A 419 -17.22 -0.89 -23.09
N ILE A 420 -17.87 -1.92 -22.56
CA ILE A 420 -18.79 -2.78 -23.32
C ILE A 420 -19.96 -1.98 -23.88
N LEU A 421 -20.59 -1.13 -23.07
CA LEU A 421 -21.71 -0.32 -23.53
C LEU A 421 -21.31 0.64 -24.68
N GLU A 422 -20.12 1.24 -24.58
CA GLU A 422 -19.66 2.15 -25.62
C GLU A 422 -19.14 1.44 -26.88
N VAL A 423 -18.41 0.32 -26.73
CA VAL A 423 -17.78 -0.37 -27.85
C VAL A 423 -18.76 -1.26 -28.63
N TYR A 424 -19.70 -1.93 -27.93
CA TYR A 424 -20.56 -2.96 -28.50
C TYR A 424 -21.99 -2.47 -28.79
N GLN A 425 -22.24 -1.16 -28.72
CA GLN A 425 -23.55 -0.61 -29.11
C GLN A 425 -23.74 -0.66 -30.62
N THR A 426 -24.98 -0.76 -31.03
CA THR A 426 -25.42 -0.77 -32.45
C THR A 426 -26.16 0.51 -32.78
N ALA A 427 -26.39 0.79 -34.10
CA ALA A 427 -27.11 1.98 -34.56
C ALA A 427 -28.56 2.04 -34.05
N ASP A 428 -29.17 0.90 -33.70
CA ASP A 428 -30.50 0.80 -33.09
C ASP A 428 -30.41 0.70 -31.54
N GLU A 429 -29.28 1.15 -30.99
CA GLU A 429 -29.04 1.34 -29.55
C GLU A 429 -29.15 0.07 -28.72
N ARG A 430 -28.95 -1.11 -29.31
CA ARG A 430 -28.75 -2.37 -28.60
C ARG A 430 -27.27 -2.56 -28.25
N ILE A 431 -26.97 -3.45 -27.33
CA ILE A 431 -25.59 -3.81 -26.95
C ILE A 431 -25.37 -5.27 -27.28
N VAL A 432 -24.46 -5.57 -28.20
CA VAL A 432 -24.05 -6.93 -28.51
C VAL A 432 -23.21 -7.46 -27.34
N VAL A 433 -23.57 -8.63 -26.82
CA VAL A 433 -22.82 -9.25 -25.72
C VAL A 433 -21.53 -9.85 -26.27
N PRO A 434 -20.34 -9.50 -25.73
CA PRO A 434 -19.09 -10.16 -26.08
C PRO A 434 -19.21 -11.69 -26.01
N GLU A 435 -18.65 -12.40 -26.98
CA GLU A 435 -18.84 -13.84 -27.13
C GLU A 435 -18.53 -14.64 -25.86
N VAL A 436 -17.44 -14.30 -25.19
CA VAL A 436 -17.00 -14.95 -23.95
C VAL A 436 -17.98 -14.81 -22.78
N LEU A 437 -18.85 -13.80 -22.82
CA LEU A 437 -19.85 -13.53 -21.79
C LEU A 437 -21.22 -14.17 -22.07
N ARG A 438 -21.49 -14.66 -23.28
CA ARG A 438 -22.81 -15.19 -23.67
C ARG A 438 -23.27 -16.35 -22.80
N ARG A 439 -22.33 -17.25 -22.44
CA ARG A 439 -22.64 -18.38 -21.54
C ARG A 439 -23.13 -17.93 -20.15
N TYR A 440 -22.63 -16.80 -19.66
CA TYR A 440 -23.04 -16.22 -18.36
C TYR A 440 -24.30 -15.37 -18.49
N MET A 441 -24.44 -14.68 -19.63
CA MET A 441 -25.58 -13.81 -19.90
C MET A 441 -26.84 -14.57 -20.33
N GLY A 442 -26.69 -15.67 -21.07
CA GLY A 442 -27.81 -16.44 -21.64
C GLY A 442 -28.58 -15.67 -22.71
N VAL A 443 -28.03 -14.56 -23.21
CA VAL A 443 -28.54 -13.75 -24.31
C VAL A 443 -27.37 -13.21 -25.12
N ASP A 444 -27.58 -12.94 -26.41
CA ASP A 444 -26.55 -12.41 -27.30
C ASP A 444 -26.61 -10.88 -27.42
N VAL A 445 -27.70 -10.27 -27.01
CA VAL A 445 -27.95 -8.82 -27.14
C VAL A 445 -28.75 -8.32 -25.92
N ILE A 446 -28.40 -7.13 -25.44
CA ILE A 446 -29.09 -6.35 -24.41
C ILE A 446 -29.90 -5.23 -25.06
#